data_2f57a4989ce0ddb5425664bdf6b9d1e2
#
_entry.id   2f57a4989ce0ddb5425664bdf6b9d1e2
#
_cell.length_a   1.000
_cell.length_b   1.000
_cell.length_c   1.000
_cell.angle_alpha   90.00
_cell.angle_beta   90.00
_cell.angle_gamma   90.00
#
_symmetry.space_group_name_H-M   'P 1'
#
loop_
_entity.id
_entity.type
_entity.pdbx_description
1 polymer ?
#
loop_
_entity_poly.entity_id
_entity_poly.type
_entity_poly.pdbx_seq_one_letter_code
_entity_poly.pdbx_strand_id
1 'polypeptide(L)'
;MNQFLKVIVLVGLSFGLVVGCAAPITQIPGGLDNNTISAEDPQVTNSYADIPIPLDDVLVVSESLLLNTGEQWIGRAVFRSKLDTTKAFDYFHRNMSTFGWISITSVQSEVAILTFEKGNRVATIQINKRTVSGSDIKITVQPRESTGS
;
A
#
# COMPACT_ATOMS: atom_id res chain seq x y z
N MET A 1 -33.64 48.63 -65.91
CA MET A 1 -34.40 49.68 -65.26
C MET A 1 -34.59 49.16 -63.79
N ASN A 2 -34.06 49.91 -62.82
CA ASN A 2 -34.16 49.79 -61.34
C ASN A 2 -33.37 48.64 -60.67
N GLN A 3 -32.23 48.91 -60.29
CA GLN A 3 -31.74 49.42 -59.02
C GLN A 3 -32.55 48.98 -57.81
N PHE A 4 -32.05 48.07 -57.01
CA PHE A 4 -32.18 48.18 -55.58
C PHE A 4 -30.99 47.55 -54.86
N LEU A 5 -30.21 48.42 -54.34
CA LEU A 5 -29.12 48.26 -53.41
C LEU A 5 -29.62 47.56 -52.15
N LYS A 6 -29.11 46.38 -51.82
CA LYS A 6 -29.29 45.80 -50.48
C LYS A 6 -27.94 45.73 -49.79
N VAL A 7 -27.79 46.60 -48.83
CA VAL A 7 -26.76 46.64 -47.82
C VAL A 7 -26.96 45.39 -46.94
N ILE A 8 -26.03 44.45 -46.98
CA ILE A 8 -25.97 43.33 -46.05
C ILE A 8 -25.01 43.71 -44.96
N VAL A 9 -25.57 43.97 -43.76
CA VAL A 9 -24.81 44.14 -42.52
C VAL A 9 -24.28 42.78 -42.10
N LEU A 10 -22.96 42.58 -42.18
CA LEU A 10 -22.25 41.41 -41.66
C LEU A 10 -22.07 41.60 -40.15
N VAL A 11 -22.93 40.96 -39.39
CA VAL A 11 -22.71 40.78 -37.94
C VAL A 11 -21.73 39.62 -37.80
N GLY A 12 -20.49 39.95 -37.50
CA GLY A 12 -19.44 38.98 -37.16
C GLY A 12 -19.71 38.35 -35.81
N LEU A 13 -20.14 37.07 -35.78
CA LEU A 13 -20.25 36.27 -34.60
C LEU A 13 -18.88 35.61 -34.37
N SER A 14 -18.05 36.20 -33.50
CA SER A 14 -16.80 35.60 -33.01
C SER A 14 -17.11 34.42 -32.14
N PHE A 15 -17.00 33.22 -32.68
CA PHE A 15 -17.03 31.98 -31.90
C PHE A 15 -15.64 31.74 -31.36
N GLY A 16 -15.43 32.12 -30.07
CA GLY A 16 -14.23 31.81 -29.33
C GLY A 16 -14.11 30.29 -29.10
N LEU A 17 -13.18 29.64 -29.76
CA LEU A 17 -12.75 28.28 -29.50
C LEU A 17 -11.96 28.29 -28.18
N VAL A 18 -12.62 27.90 -27.07
CA VAL A 18 -11.94 27.53 -25.83
C VAL A 18 -11.37 26.11 -26.04
N VAL A 19 -10.10 26.04 -26.42
CA VAL A 19 -9.34 24.78 -26.39
C VAL A 19 -9.07 24.44 -24.93
N GLY A 20 -9.98 23.70 -24.31
CA GLY A 20 -9.76 23.06 -23.03
C GLY A 20 -8.72 21.94 -23.21
N CYS A 21 -7.50 22.13 -22.70
CA CYS A 21 -6.57 21.03 -22.49
C CYS A 21 -7.17 20.10 -21.42
N ALA A 22 -7.93 19.11 -21.84
CA ALA A 22 -8.23 17.95 -21.03
C ALA A 22 -6.96 17.10 -20.99
N ALA A 23 -6.20 17.15 -19.90
CA ALA A 23 -5.17 16.18 -19.63
C ALA A 23 -5.82 14.79 -19.63
N PRO A 24 -5.24 13.78 -20.32
CA PRO A 24 -5.77 12.42 -20.22
C PRO A 24 -5.62 11.96 -18.78
N ILE A 25 -6.74 11.78 -18.09
CA ILE A 25 -6.78 11.02 -16.86
C ILE A 25 -6.45 9.59 -17.29
N THR A 26 -5.23 9.17 -17.05
CA THR A 26 -4.84 7.76 -17.19
C THR A 26 -5.64 7.01 -16.13
N GLN A 27 -6.77 6.45 -16.53
CA GLN A 27 -7.49 5.49 -15.71
C GLN A 27 -6.59 4.26 -15.59
N ILE A 28 -6.08 4.01 -14.40
CA ILE A 28 -5.39 2.78 -14.05
C ILE A 28 -6.45 1.67 -14.17
N PRO A 29 -6.29 0.68 -15.10
CA PRO A 29 -7.21 -0.43 -15.20
C PRO A 29 -6.88 -1.41 -14.08
N GLY A 30 -7.66 -1.40 -13.05
CA GLY A 30 -7.61 -2.31 -11.93
C GLY A 30 -8.32 -1.65 -10.76
N GLY A 31 -9.61 -1.99 -10.57
CA GLY A 31 -10.36 -1.51 -9.43
C GLY A 31 -9.71 -1.96 -8.12
N LEU A 32 -8.74 -1.19 -7.66
CA LEU A 32 -8.33 -1.21 -6.27
C LEU A 32 -9.47 -0.54 -5.52
N ASP A 33 -10.14 -1.30 -4.67
CA ASP A 33 -11.03 -0.73 -3.68
C ASP A 33 -10.30 0.42 -3.00
N ASN A 34 -10.94 1.58 -2.78
CA ASN A 34 -10.37 2.78 -2.14
C ASN A 34 -9.76 2.48 -0.74
N ASN A 35 -9.69 1.23 -0.34
CA ASN A 35 -9.25 0.71 0.94
C ASN A 35 -7.91 -0.04 0.87
N THR A 36 -7.28 -0.12 -0.30
CA THR A 36 -6.00 -0.81 -0.48
C THR A 36 -4.98 0.07 -1.21
N ILE A 37 -3.70 -0.02 -0.81
CA ILE A 37 -2.57 0.69 -1.42
C ILE A 37 -1.49 -0.35 -1.75
N SER A 38 -0.87 -0.23 -2.94
CA SER A 38 0.25 -1.09 -3.33
C SER A 38 1.43 -0.96 -2.36
N ALA A 39 2.10 -2.07 -2.07
CA ALA A 39 3.33 -2.06 -1.29
C ALA A 39 4.48 -1.28 -1.95
N GLU A 40 4.44 -1.12 -3.28
CA GLU A 40 5.40 -0.30 -4.04
C GLU A 40 5.15 1.21 -3.92
N ASP A 41 3.99 1.62 -3.38
CA ASP A 41 3.70 3.04 -3.18
C ASP A 41 4.71 3.64 -2.20
N PRO A 42 5.34 4.80 -2.54
CA PRO A 42 6.28 5.47 -1.65
C PRO A 42 5.73 5.77 -0.26
N GLN A 43 4.43 5.97 -0.13
CA GLN A 43 3.78 6.17 1.16
C GLN A 43 3.87 4.90 2.02
N VAL A 44 3.69 3.72 1.44
CA VAL A 44 3.80 2.44 2.15
C VAL A 44 5.26 2.14 2.48
N THR A 45 6.16 2.22 1.49
CA THR A 45 7.59 1.92 1.69
C THR A 45 8.24 2.82 2.72
N ASN A 46 7.91 4.12 2.74
CA ASN A 46 8.43 5.05 3.74
C ASN A 46 7.81 4.86 5.13
N SER A 47 6.53 4.45 5.20
CA SER A 47 5.84 4.25 6.48
C SER A 47 6.32 3.02 7.22
N TYR A 48 6.70 1.97 6.51
CA TYR A 48 7.13 0.67 7.05
C TYR A 48 8.58 0.33 6.66
N ALA A 49 9.46 1.32 6.67
CA ALA A 49 10.79 1.27 6.06
C ALA A 49 11.73 0.19 6.63
N ASP A 50 11.47 -0.33 7.81
CA ASP A 50 12.31 -1.35 8.45
C ASP A 50 11.70 -2.78 8.43
N ILE A 51 10.67 -2.99 7.64
CA ILE A 51 10.06 -4.32 7.42
C ILE A 51 10.18 -4.67 5.94
N PRO A 52 10.70 -5.85 5.58
CA PRO A 52 10.65 -6.33 4.20
C PRO A 52 9.21 -6.66 3.82
N ILE A 53 8.63 -5.91 2.90
CA ILE A 53 7.29 -6.17 2.38
C ILE A 53 7.43 -6.66 0.94
N PRO A 54 6.80 -7.80 0.55
CA PRO A 54 6.81 -8.24 -0.83
C PRO A 54 6.21 -7.18 -1.77
N LEU A 55 6.86 -6.91 -2.91
CA LEU A 55 6.49 -5.82 -3.81
C LEU A 55 5.05 -5.93 -4.36
N ASP A 56 4.60 -7.16 -4.60
CA ASP A 56 3.25 -7.42 -5.13
C ASP A 56 2.13 -7.37 -4.07
N ASP A 57 2.49 -7.15 -2.80
CA ASP A 57 1.52 -7.09 -1.72
C ASP A 57 0.72 -5.78 -1.74
N VAL A 58 -0.48 -5.81 -1.18
CA VAL A 58 -1.34 -4.62 -1.05
C VAL A 58 -1.70 -4.40 0.42
N LEU A 59 -1.45 -3.18 0.91
CA LEU A 59 -1.84 -2.74 2.24
C LEU A 59 -3.37 -2.59 2.32
N VAL A 60 -3.98 -3.18 3.33
CA VAL A 60 -5.41 -3.00 3.66
C VAL A 60 -5.53 -1.87 4.68
N VAL A 61 -5.84 -0.67 4.20
CA VAL A 61 -5.83 0.56 5.02
C VAL A 61 -6.80 0.47 6.19
N SER A 62 -8.02 -0.03 5.97
CA SER A 62 -9.06 -0.12 7.02
C SER A 62 -8.71 -1.07 8.15
N GLU A 63 -7.79 -2.01 7.94
CA GLU A 63 -7.36 -2.97 8.95
C GLU A 63 -6.01 -2.60 9.58
N SER A 64 -5.38 -1.53 9.09
CA SER A 64 -4.07 -1.07 9.50
C SER A 64 -4.16 0.14 10.43
N LEU A 65 -3.23 0.23 11.38
CA LEU A 65 -3.09 1.35 12.30
C LEU A 65 -1.62 1.69 12.43
N LEU A 66 -1.26 2.92 12.13
CA LEU A 66 0.10 3.42 12.21
C LEU A 66 0.15 4.58 13.20
N LEU A 67 0.95 4.47 14.25
CA LEU A 67 1.11 5.50 15.27
C LEU A 67 2.31 6.41 14.98
N ASN A 68 3.40 5.84 14.45
CA ASN A 68 4.59 6.56 13.97
C ASN A 68 4.95 6.04 12.58
N THR A 69 5.81 6.75 11.86
CA THR A 69 6.25 6.38 10.50
C THR A 69 7.74 6.08 10.44
N GLY A 70 8.20 5.46 9.36
CA GLY A 70 9.60 5.17 9.10
C GLY A 70 10.14 3.99 9.90
N GLU A 71 11.40 4.05 10.30
CA GLU A 71 12.07 2.95 11.01
C GLU A 71 11.65 2.78 12.47
N GLN A 72 10.86 3.70 13.01
CA GLN A 72 10.41 3.66 14.41
C GLN A 72 8.88 3.53 14.51
N TRP A 73 8.24 3.04 13.46
CA TRP A 73 6.80 2.88 13.48
C TRP A 73 6.34 1.84 14.52
N ILE A 74 5.18 2.09 15.07
CA ILE A 74 4.47 1.24 16.02
C ILE A 74 3.04 1.13 15.51
N GLY A 75 2.45 -0.05 15.61
CA GLY A 75 1.09 -0.27 15.17
C GLY A 75 0.87 -1.64 14.55
N ARG A 76 -0.08 -1.70 13.64
CA ARG A 76 -0.42 -2.89 12.88
C ARG A 76 -0.57 -2.56 11.41
N ALA A 77 0.10 -3.34 10.58
CA ALA A 77 -0.07 -3.32 9.12
C ALA A 77 -0.69 -4.65 8.67
N VAL A 78 -1.69 -4.59 7.82
CA VAL A 78 -2.32 -5.77 7.22
C VAL A 78 -2.13 -5.72 5.72
N PHE A 79 -1.54 -6.77 5.17
CA PHE A 79 -1.29 -6.91 3.75
C PHE A 79 -2.01 -8.12 3.17
N ARG A 80 -2.52 -7.97 1.95
CA ARG A 80 -2.94 -9.09 1.11
C ARG A 80 -1.79 -9.45 0.19
N SER A 81 -1.34 -10.70 0.29
CA SER A 81 -0.21 -11.23 -0.48
C SER A 81 -0.68 -12.23 -1.52
N LYS A 82 0.01 -12.26 -2.66
CA LYS A 82 -0.12 -13.32 -3.66
C LYS A 82 0.64 -14.59 -3.23
N LEU A 83 1.57 -14.46 -2.29
CA LEU A 83 2.32 -15.59 -1.75
C LEU A 83 1.40 -16.49 -0.93
N ASP A 84 1.52 -17.81 -1.11
CA ASP A 84 0.93 -18.75 -0.18
C ASP A 84 1.60 -18.67 1.21
N THR A 85 0.99 -19.29 2.21
CA THR A 85 1.44 -19.21 3.61
C THR A 85 2.90 -19.65 3.78
N THR A 86 3.32 -20.72 3.08
CA THR A 86 4.70 -21.23 3.16
C THR A 86 5.70 -20.27 2.54
N LYS A 87 5.41 -19.76 1.36
CA LYS A 87 6.30 -18.78 0.68
C LYS A 87 6.38 -17.46 1.44
N ALA A 88 5.25 -16.99 1.98
CA ALA A 88 5.23 -15.78 2.81
C ALA A 88 6.04 -15.98 4.10
N PHE A 89 5.89 -17.13 4.78
CA PHE A 89 6.70 -17.49 5.94
C PHE A 89 8.20 -17.48 5.61
N ASP A 90 8.61 -18.17 4.55
CA ASP A 90 10.01 -18.24 4.09
C ASP A 90 10.56 -16.87 3.71
N TYR A 91 9.72 -16.02 3.13
CA TYR A 91 10.10 -14.65 2.77
C TYR A 91 10.49 -13.84 4.01
N PHE A 92 9.62 -13.76 5.01
CA PHE A 92 9.89 -13.00 6.23
C PHE A 92 11.00 -13.64 7.06
N HIS A 93 11.01 -14.95 7.19
CA HIS A 93 12.05 -15.67 7.95
C HIS A 93 13.46 -15.36 7.43
N ARG A 94 13.62 -15.22 6.11
CA ARG A 94 14.93 -14.92 5.49
C ARG A 94 15.27 -13.45 5.45
N ASN A 95 14.31 -12.57 5.25
CA ASN A 95 14.59 -11.17 4.95
C ASN A 95 14.54 -10.23 6.17
N MET A 96 13.89 -10.59 7.28
CA MET A 96 13.80 -9.73 8.46
C MET A 96 15.18 -9.36 9.02
N SER A 97 16.14 -10.29 8.99
CA SER A 97 17.50 -10.06 9.49
C SER A 97 18.26 -9.00 8.69
N THR A 98 17.98 -8.85 7.39
CA THR A 98 18.61 -7.82 6.55
C THR A 98 18.14 -6.40 6.91
N PHE A 99 17.02 -6.30 7.62
CA PHE A 99 16.46 -5.05 8.17
C PHE A 99 16.82 -4.85 9.66
N GLY A 100 17.72 -5.69 10.19
CA GLY A 100 18.21 -5.56 11.57
C GLY A 100 17.30 -6.18 12.65
N TRP A 101 16.34 -7.00 12.25
CA TRP A 101 15.50 -7.75 13.17
C TRP A 101 16.14 -9.09 13.56
N ILE A 102 16.11 -9.41 14.85
CA ILE A 102 16.62 -10.67 15.43
C ILE A 102 15.43 -11.60 15.68
N SER A 103 15.50 -12.83 15.18
CA SER A 103 14.43 -13.82 15.38
C SER A 103 14.36 -14.27 16.83
N ILE A 104 13.16 -14.22 17.42
CA ILE A 104 12.87 -14.78 18.76
C ILE A 104 12.28 -16.18 18.63
N THR A 105 11.24 -16.31 17.81
CA THR A 105 10.56 -17.59 17.58
C THR A 105 9.86 -17.61 16.25
N SER A 106 9.66 -18.80 15.71
CA SER A 106 8.87 -19.02 14.51
C SER A 106 8.13 -20.37 14.62
N VAL A 107 6.83 -20.34 14.31
CA VAL A 107 5.96 -21.50 14.30
C VAL A 107 5.21 -21.53 12.99
N GLN A 108 5.28 -22.64 12.28
CA GLN A 108 4.55 -22.87 11.04
C GLN A 108 3.48 -23.92 11.27
N SER A 109 2.22 -23.50 11.25
CA SER A 109 1.04 -24.33 11.40
C SER A 109 -0.06 -23.83 10.46
N GLU A 110 -1.33 -24.05 10.75
CA GLU A 110 -2.46 -23.50 10.01
C GLU A 110 -2.38 -21.95 9.95
N VAL A 111 -2.00 -21.33 11.05
CA VAL A 111 -1.58 -19.93 11.13
C VAL A 111 -0.08 -19.92 11.40
N ALA A 112 0.70 -19.39 10.47
CA ALA A 112 2.13 -19.24 10.70
C ALA A 112 2.41 -17.96 11.50
N ILE A 113 3.33 -18.05 12.48
CA ILE A 113 3.69 -16.94 13.36
C ILE A 113 5.21 -16.83 13.41
N LEU A 114 5.71 -15.60 13.18
CA LEU A 114 7.12 -15.26 13.38
C LEU A 114 7.18 -14.07 14.35
N THR A 115 8.12 -14.12 15.27
CA THR A 115 8.35 -13.03 16.22
C THR A 115 9.82 -12.63 16.17
N PHE A 116 10.04 -11.33 16.11
CA PHE A 116 11.37 -10.71 16.00
C PHE A 116 11.50 -9.58 17.02
N GLU A 117 12.74 -9.24 17.37
CA GLU A 117 13.06 -8.04 18.15
C GLU A 117 14.05 -7.15 17.41
N LYS A 118 13.93 -5.83 17.62
CA LYS A 118 14.87 -4.82 17.12
C LYS A 118 14.91 -3.65 18.12
N GLY A 119 16.01 -3.53 18.83
CA GLY A 119 16.14 -2.55 19.92
C GLY A 119 15.10 -2.77 21.03
N ASN A 120 14.26 -1.76 21.26
CA ASN A 120 13.18 -1.80 22.23
C ASN A 120 11.80 -2.17 21.63
N ARG A 121 11.76 -2.74 20.43
CA ARG A 121 10.52 -3.11 19.74
C ARG A 121 10.46 -4.61 19.45
N VAL A 122 9.25 -5.13 19.42
CA VAL A 122 8.93 -6.50 19.04
C VAL A 122 7.99 -6.46 17.84
N ALA A 123 8.31 -7.22 16.81
CA ALA A 123 7.47 -7.44 15.64
C ALA A 123 6.90 -8.86 15.67
N THR A 124 5.59 -9.00 15.55
CA THR A 124 4.90 -10.28 15.36
C THR A 124 4.25 -10.29 13.99
N ILE A 125 4.58 -11.29 13.20
CA ILE A 125 4.03 -11.51 11.86
C ILE A 125 3.14 -12.74 11.92
N GLN A 126 1.85 -12.57 11.64
CA GLN A 126 0.86 -13.65 11.52
C GLN A 126 0.50 -13.80 10.05
N ILE A 127 0.54 -15.02 9.54
CA ILE A 127 0.26 -15.34 8.14
C ILE A 127 -0.88 -16.34 8.10
N ASN A 128 -2.01 -15.92 7.53
CA ASN A 128 -3.22 -16.73 7.40
C ASN A 128 -3.46 -17.07 5.93
N LYS A 129 -3.87 -18.31 5.65
CA LYS A 129 -4.28 -18.71 4.31
C LYS A 129 -5.57 -17.99 3.90
N ARG A 130 -5.62 -17.51 2.67
CA ARG A 130 -6.85 -16.96 2.08
C ARG A 130 -7.67 -18.05 1.42
N THR A 131 -8.99 -17.82 1.35
CA THR A 131 -9.94 -18.81 0.81
C THR A 131 -9.71 -19.08 -0.68
N VAL A 132 -9.36 -18.07 -1.47
CA VAL A 132 -9.20 -18.20 -2.93
C VAL A 132 -7.74 -18.46 -3.28
N SER A 133 -6.84 -17.56 -2.96
CA SER A 133 -5.40 -17.68 -3.23
C SER A 133 -4.59 -16.71 -2.40
N GLY A 134 -3.32 -17.03 -2.15
CA GLY A 134 -2.41 -16.16 -1.38
C GLY A 134 -2.63 -16.25 0.12
N SER A 135 -2.17 -15.21 0.83
CA SER A 135 -2.28 -15.12 2.29
C SER A 135 -2.61 -13.71 2.74
N ASP A 136 -3.20 -13.59 3.92
CA ASP A 136 -3.31 -12.34 4.67
C ASP A 136 -2.19 -12.29 5.70
N ILE A 137 -1.40 -11.22 5.64
CA ILE A 137 -0.22 -11.00 6.47
C ILE A 137 -0.52 -9.87 7.43
N LYS A 138 -0.51 -10.15 8.73
CA LYS A 138 -0.69 -9.16 9.78
C LYS A 138 0.62 -8.96 10.51
N ILE A 139 1.18 -7.76 10.41
CA ILE A 139 2.42 -7.36 11.08
C ILE A 139 2.05 -6.42 12.22
N THR A 140 2.36 -6.79 13.45
CA THR A 140 2.17 -5.94 14.62
C THR A 140 3.54 -5.60 15.20
N VAL A 141 3.83 -4.30 15.31
CA VAL A 141 5.05 -3.80 15.95
C VAL A 141 4.64 -3.01 17.20
N GLN A 142 5.25 -3.36 18.31
CA GLN A 142 4.96 -2.75 19.60
C GLN A 142 6.25 -2.54 20.39
N PRO A 143 6.26 -1.62 21.38
CA PRO A 143 7.36 -1.52 22.32
C PRO A 143 7.54 -2.84 23.07
N ARG A 144 8.79 -3.20 23.35
CA ARG A 144 9.09 -4.30 24.25
C ARG A 144 8.75 -3.87 25.68
N GLU A 145 7.92 -4.65 26.35
CA GLU A 145 7.69 -4.42 27.78
C GLU A 145 9.00 -4.65 28.53
N SER A 146 9.47 -3.61 29.25
CA SER A 146 10.53 -3.79 30.23
C SER A 146 9.92 -4.54 31.39
N THR A 147 10.30 -5.80 31.59
CA THR A 147 10.03 -6.50 32.84
C THR A 147 10.78 -5.73 33.93
N GLY A 148 10.03 -4.88 34.67
CA GLY A 148 10.58 -4.17 35.81
C GLY A 148 11.07 -5.19 36.84
N SER A 149 12.34 -5.14 37.17
CA SER A 149 12.96 -5.85 38.28
C SER A 149 12.61 -5.13 39.57
#